data_7c9a329053c65e4522f633d746ce921c
#
_entry.id   7c9a329053c65e4522f633d746ce921c
#
_cell.length_a   1.000
_cell.length_b   1.000
_cell.length_c   1.000
_cell.angle_alpha   90.00
_cell.angle_beta   90.00
_cell.angle_gamma   90.00
#
_symmetry.space_group_name_H-M   'P 1'
#
loop_
_entity.id
_entity.type
_entity.pdbx_description
1 polymer ?
#
loop_
_entity_poly.entity_id
_entity_poly.type
_entity_poly.pdbx_seq_one_letter_code
_entity_poly.pdbx_strand_id
1 'polypeptide(L)'
;MAFGYPVLLELAGRRAVVIGELAVEAGKVEGLLVAGAEVTVVAKGPEAALARLDDDPRVVVHRRGYGGPADLAGAVLCVAHATEPGVRATIAADARAAGGLVNVMDDVPNCDFAAPAIVRRGDLVVAVGTGGRAPALASRLRAELGERFGPEWTELVDLVGRVRTATLPHLPDFEDRSRRWRAALDLEELEGLVRAGQGELAAARLRDRLLEGVPS
;
A
#
# COMPACT_ATOMS: atom_id res chain seq x y z
N MET A 1 20.15 -7.05 -9.63
CA MET A 1 19.23 -6.99 -8.48
C MET A 1 17.84 -6.79 -9.06
N ALA A 2 16.92 -7.73 -8.85
CA ALA A 2 15.53 -7.52 -9.27
C ALA A 2 14.84 -6.61 -8.25
N PHE A 3 14.01 -5.66 -8.70
CA PHE A 3 13.20 -4.78 -7.87
C PHE A 3 13.98 -3.90 -6.89
N GLY A 4 14.80 -2.99 -7.42
CA GLY A 4 15.66 -2.12 -6.61
C GLY A 4 15.10 -0.73 -6.29
N TYR A 5 14.00 -0.29 -6.93
CA TYR A 5 13.44 1.05 -6.74
C TYR A 5 12.10 1.01 -6.00
N PRO A 6 12.05 1.44 -4.72
CA PRO A 6 10.82 1.44 -3.95
C PRO A 6 9.93 2.63 -4.35
N VAL A 7 8.65 2.34 -4.62
CA VAL A 7 7.62 3.34 -4.91
C VAL A 7 6.33 3.01 -4.18
N LEU A 8 5.53 4.03 -3.87
CA LEU A 8 4.12 3.92 -3.51
C LEU A 8 3.31 4.42 -4.70
N LEU A 9 2.40 3.58 -5.19
CA LEU A 9 1.55 3.92 -6.34
C LEU A 9 0.23 4.51 -5.86
N GLU A 10 -0.18 5.62 -6.46
CA GLU A 10 -1.53 6.15 -6.32
C GLU A 10 -2.48 5.36 -7.23
N LEU A 11 -3.41 4.63 -6.61
CA LEU A 11 -4.36 3.77 -7.31
C LEU A 11 -5.82 4.21 -7.18
N ALA A 12 -6.11 5.31 -6.49
CA ALA A 12 -7.49 5.78 -6.31
C ALA A 12 -8.17 6.00 -7.66
N GLY A 13 -9.30 5.30 -7.88
CA GLY A 13 -10.06 5.34 -9.15
C GLY A 13 -9.30 4.75 -10.35
N ARG A 14 -8.15 4.09 -10.15
CA ARG A 14 -7.39 3.46 -11.23
C ARG A 14 -7.77 1.98 -11.34
N ARG A 15 -7.86 1.50 -12.58
CA ARG A 15 -8.19 0.10 -12.84
C ARG A 15 -6.98 -0.81 -12.57
N ALA A 16 -7.18 -1.81 -11.71
CA ALA A 16 -6.25 -2.93 -11.51
C ALA A 16 -6.92 -4.25 -11.88
N VAL A 17 -6.14 -5.23 -12.35
CA VAL A 17 -6.66 -6.55 -12.75
C VAL A 17 -5.98 -7.63 -11.92
N VAL A 18 -6.79 -8.55 -11.37
CA VAL A 18 -6.32 -9.74 -10.66
C VAL A 18 -6.72 -10.97 -11.46
N ILE A 19 -5.75 -11.77 -11.87
CA ILE A 19 -5.97 -12.96 -12.70
C ILE A 19 -5.57 -14.23 -11.93
N GLY A 20 -6.49 -15.19 -11.89
CA GLY A 20 -6.26 -16.51 -11.31
C GLY A 20 -6.65 -16.62 -9.83
N GLU A 21 -7.06 -17.84 -9.47
CA GLU A 21 -7.63 -18.19 -8.17
C GLU A 21 -6.67 -17.92 -7.01
N LEU A 22 -5.44 -18.38 -7.13
CA LEU A 22 -4.45 -18.21 -6.06
C LEU A 22 -4.12 -16.71 -5.81
N ALA A 23 -4.20 -15.85 -6.83
CA ALA A 23 -4.02 -14.41 -6.64
C ALA A 23 -5.17 -13.81 -5.81
N VAL A 24 -6.40 -14.29 -6.00
CA VAL A 24 -7.55 -13.89 -5.18
C VAL A 24 -7.40 -14.41 -3.74
N GLU A 25 -7.11 -15.69 -3.57
CA GLU A 25 -6.93 -16.32 -2.25
C GLU A 25 -5.78 -15.71 -1.45
N ALA A 26 -4.74 -15.24 -2.13
CA ALA A 26 -3.60 -14.57 -1.51
C ALA A 26 -3.89 -13.10 -1.08
N GLY A 27 -5.15 -12.65 -1.10
CA GLY A 27 -5.55 -11.32 -0.64
C GLY A 27 -5.07 -10.17 -1.53
N LYS A 28 -4.83 -10.43 -2.84
CA LYS A 28 -4.35 -9.37 -3.74
C LYS A 28 -5.43 -8.35 -4.07
N VAL A 29 -6.69 -8.78 -4.12
CA VAL A 29 -7.85 -7.91 -4.33
C VAL A 29 -7.98 -6.93 -3.18
N GLU A 30 -7.98 -7.41 -1.95
CA GLU A 30 -8.11 -6.61 -0.74
C GLU A 30 -7.01 -5.55 -0.63
N GLY A 31 -5.78 -5.91 -0.96
CA GLY A 31 -4.64 -4.98 -0.97
C GLY A 31 -4.81 -3.84 -1.97
N LEU A 32 -5.38 -4.12 -3.14
CA LEU A 32 -5.67 -3.11 -4.17
C LEU A 32 -6.86 -2.22 -3.80
N LEU A 33 -7.91 -2.79 -3.21
CA LEU A 33 -9.07 -2.04 -2.72
C LEU A 33 -8.71 -1.07 -1.59
N VAL A 34 -7.82 -1.48 -0.67
CA VAL A 34 -7.27 -0.60 0.37
C VAL A 34 -6.47 0.56 -0.23
N ALA A 35 -5.83 0.36 -1.38
CA ALA A 35 -5.14 1.41 -2.12
C ALA A 35 -6.09 2.26 -3.01
N GLY A 36 -7.40 2.04 -2.93
CA GLY A 36 -8.42 2.82 -3.65
C GLY A 36 -8.65 2.39 -5.12
N ALA A 37 -8.11 1.26 -5.56
CA ALA A 37 -8.26 0.81 -6.93
C ALA A 37 -9.69 0.33 -7.24
N GLU A 38 -10.06 0.44 -8.52
CA GLU A 38 -11.16 -0.32 -9.13
C GLU A 38 -10.60 -1.65 -9.63
N VAL A 39 -11.14 -2.77 -9.13
CA VAL A 39 -10.54 -4.07 -9.35
C VAL A 39 -11.39 -4.93 -10.29
N THR A 40 -10.80 -5.42 -11.37
CA THR A 40 -11.38 -6.47 -12.18
C THR A 40 -10.74 -7.81 -11.83
N VAL A 41 -11.52 -8.79 -11.45
CA VAL A 41 -11.08 -10.16 -11.17
C VAL A 41 -11.42 -11.07 -12.32
N VAL A 42 -10.44 -11.84 -12.81
CA VAL A 42 -10.63 -12.88 -13.84
C VAL A 42 -10.15 -14.19 -13.27
N ALA A 43 -11.07 -14.98 -12.73
CA ALA A 43 -10.76 -16.25 -12.08
C ALA A 43 -11.89 -17.27 -12.21
N LYS A 44 -11.56 -18.58 -12.17
CA LYS A 44 -12.54 -19.68 -12.14
C LYS A 44 -12.88 -20.12 -10.73
N GLY A 45 -12.17 -19.71 -9.73
CA GLY A 45 -12.06 -20.19 -8.37
C GLY A 45 -13.29 -20.62 -7.61
N PRO A 46 -13.11 -21.08 -6.36
CA PRO A 46 -14.23 -21.50 -5.53
C PRO A 46 -15.26 -20.38 -5.44
N GLU A 47 -16.53 -20.69 -5.69
CA GLU A 47 -17.62 -19.70 -5.70
C GLU A 47 -17.65 -18.87 -4.42
N ALA A 48 -17.42 -19.50 -3.26
CA ALA A 48 -17.38 -18.79 -1.98
C ALA A 48 -16.30 -17.70 -1.88
N ALA A 49 -15.14 -17.92 -2.51
CA ALA A 49 -14.06 -16.92 -2.51
C ALA A 49 -14.37 -15.73 -3.43
N LEU A 50 -15.06 -15.98 -4.53
CA LEU A 50 -15.46 -14.94 -5.48
C LEU A 50 -16.72 -14.20 -5.03
N ALA A 51 -17.70 -14.91 -4.44
CA ALA A 51 -18.96 -14.33 -3.96
C ALA A 51 -18.76 -13.20 -2.95
N ARG A 52 -17.75 -13.31 -2.05
CA ARG A 52 -17.43 -12.26 -1.10
C ARG A 52 -16.96 -10.95 -1.75
N LEU A 53 -16.59 -10.96 -3.02
CA LEU A 53 -16.15 -9.80 -3.76
C LEU A 53 -17.29 -9.10 -4.49
N ASP A 54 -18.44 -9.77 -4.68
CA ASP A 54 -19.58 -9.24 -5.43
C ASP A 54 -20.25 -8.05 -4.71
N ASP A 55 -20.08 -7.93 -3.40
CA ASP A 55 -20.69 -6.87 -2.59
C ASP A 55 -19.90 -5.53 -2.63
N ASP A 56 -18.66 -5.52 -3.12
CA ASP A 56 -17.89 -4.27 -3.24
C ASP A 56 -18.12 -3.64 -4.63
N PRO A 57 -18.73 -2.44 -4.72
CA PRO A 57 -19.06 -1.81 -6.00
C PRO A 57 -17.84 -1.46 -6.85
N ARG A 58 -16.64 -1.50 -6.28
CA ARG A 58 -15.37 -1.29 -6.99
C ARG A 58 -14.83 -2.55 -7.63
N VAL A 59 -15.50 -3.71 -7.45
CA VAL A 59 -15.05 -5.00 -7.95
C VAL A 59 -15.96 -5.49 -9.06
N VAL A 60 -15.35 -5.90 -10.19
CA VAL A 60 -16.03 -6.62 -11.27
C VAL A 60 -15.44 -8.02 -11.37
N VAL A 61 -16.27 -9.06 -11.22
CA VAL A 61 -15.82 -10.46 -11.26
C VAL A 61 -16.21 -11.14 -12.56
N HIS A 62 -15.23 -11.59 -13.32
CA HIS A 62 -15.40 -12.47 -14.47
C HIS A 62 -15.05 -13.90 -14.07
N ARG A 63 -16.08 -14.75 -13.90
CA ARG A 63 -15.94 -16.16 -13.48
C ARG A 63 -15.49 -17.06 -14.63
N ARG A 64 -14.29 -16.82 -15.12
CA ARG A 64 -13.65 -17.55 -16.23
C ARG A 64 -12.12 -17.45 -16.15
N GLY A 65 -11.45 -18.23 -16.99
CA GLY A 65 -10.00 -18.06 -17.19
C GLY A 65 -9.68 -16.78 -17.96
N TYR A 66 -8.39 -16.45 -18.00
CA TYR A 66 -7.86 -15.35 -18.79
C TYR A 66 -8.25 -15.49 -20.28
N GLY A 67 -8.82 -14.45 -20.84
CA GLY A 67 -9.38 -14.45 -22.20
C GLY A 67 -8.53 -13.69 -23.22
N GLY A 68 -7.45 -13.05 -22.80
CA GLY A 68 -6.55 -12.30 -23.70
C GLY A 68 -6.49 -10.79 -23.37
N PRO A 69 -5.89 -9.97 -24.27
CA PRO A 69 -5.55 -8.57 -24.02
C PRO A 69 -6.73 -7.68 -23.60
N ALA A 70 -7.96 -8.03 -24.02
CA ALA A 70 -9.16 -7.27 -23.65
C ALA A 70 -9.40 -7.24 -22.14
N ASP A 71 -8.97 -8.27 -21.40
CA ASP A 71 -9.10 -8.32 -19.94
C ASP A 71 -8.21 -7.26 -19.27
N LEU A 72 -7.15 -6.82 -19.92
CA LEU A 72 -6.15 -5.90 -19.40
C LEU A 72 -6.30 -4.47 -19.94
N ALA A 73 -7.27 -4.21 -20.83
CA ALA A 73 -7.45 -2.90 -21.43
C ALA A 73 -7.65 -1.81 -20.35
N GLY A 74 -6.80 -0.76 -20.36
CA GLY A 74 -6.86 0.35 -19.41
C GLY A 74 -6.40 0.01 -17.97
N ALA A 75 -5.91 -1.20 -17.72
CA ALA A 75 -5.34 -1.55 -16.44
C ALA A 75 -3.97 -0.88 -16.25
N VAL A 76 -3.77 -0.20 -15.11
CA VAL A 76 -2.45 0.34 -14.74
C VAL A 76 -1.59 -0.68 -14.02
N LEU A 77 -2.24 -1.72 -13.46
CA LEU A 77 -1.57 -2.75 -12.69
C LEU A 77 -2.27 -4.09 -12.86
N CYS A 78 -1.49 -5.14 -13.05
CA CYS A 78 -1.97 -6.53 -13.10
C CYS A 78 -1.22 -7.37 -12.07
N VAL A 79 -1.97 -8.14 -11.27
CA VAL A 79 -1.42 -9.22 -10.45
C VAL A 79 -2.00 -10.54 -10.93
N ALA A 80 -1.15 -11.48 -11.30
CA ALA A 80 -1.59 -12.71 -11.91
C ALA A 80 -0.97 -13.95 -11.28
N HIS A 81 -1.72 -15.04 -11.31
CA HIS A 81 -1.23 -16.38 -11.09
C HIS A 81 -1.76 -17.31 -12.18
N ALA A 82 -0.89 -18.10 -12.75
CA ALA A 82 -1.24 -19.19 -13.67
C ALA A 82 -0.28 -20.36 -13.46
N THR A 83 -0.78 -21.58 -13.57
CA THR A 83 0.04 -22.80 -13.44
C THR A 83 0.92 -23.03 -14.68
N GLU A 84 0.40 -22.68 -15.84
CA GLU A 84 1.08 -22.91 -17.12
C GLU A 84 2.06 -21.78 -17.45
N PRO A 85 3.38 -22.08 -17.67
CA PRO A 85 4.38 -21.06 -17.98
C PRO A 85 4.05 -20.23 -19.23
N GLY A 86 3.47 -20.83 -20.26
CA GLY A 86 3.07 -20.12 -21.49
C GLY A 86 1.99 -19.07 -21.22
N VAL A 87 1.03 -19.37 -20.35
CA VAL A 87 -0.02 -18.43 -19.96
C VAL A 87 0.55 -17.27 -19.15
N ARG A 88 1.51 -17.52 -18.25
CA ARG A 88 2.20 -16.47 -17.48
C ARG A 88 2.89 -15.46 -18.39
N ALA A 89 3.67 -15.96 -19.37
CA ALA A 89 4.36 -15.10 -20.32
C ALA A 89 3.39 -14.28 -21.18
N THR A 90 2.27 -14.89 -21.60
CA THR A 90 1.22 -14.20 -22.37
C THR A 90 0.59 -13.07 -21.56
N ILE A 91 0.17 -13.34 -20.30
CA ILE A 91 -0.40 -12.31 -19.43
C ILE A 91 0.60 -11.15 -19.23
N ALA A 92 1.88 -11.46 -19.00
CA ALA A 92 2.90 -10.43 -18.81
C ALA A 92 3.12 -9.59 -20.08
N ALA A 93 3.15 -10.21 -21.25
CA ALA A 93 3.28 -9.51 -22.52
C ALA A 93 2.07 -8.60 -22.80
N ASP A 94 0.86 -9.12 -22.59
CA ASP A 94 -0.38 -8.39 -22.84
C ASP A 94 -0.54 -7.20 -21.86
N ALA A 95 -0.16 -7.38 -20.56
CA ALA A 95 -0.19 -6.29 -19.58
C ALA A 95 0.76 -5.15 -19.95
N ARG A 96 1.98 -5.48 -20.39
CA ARG A 96 2.96 -4.48 -20.86
C ARG A 96 2.48 -3.78 -22.14
N ALA A 97 1.90 -4.53 -23.06
CA ALA A 97 1.32 -3.97 -24.28
C ALA A 97 0.17 -3.01 -23.99
N ALA A 98 -0.61 -3.27 -22.92
CA ALA A 98 -1.65 -2.37 -22.44
C ALA A 98 -1.12 -1.14 -21.67
N GLY A 99 0.20 -1.04 -21.45
CA GLY A 99 0.84 0.05 -20.69
C GLY A 99 0.78 -0.12 -19.16
N GLY A 100 0.35 -1.27 -18.67
CA GLY A 100 0.28 -1.60 -17.24
C GLY A 100 1.55 -2.27 -16.71
N LEU A 101 1.76 -2.16 -15.39
CA LEU A 101 2.76 -2.93 -14.67
C LEU A 101 2.22 -4.31 -14.30
N VAL A 102 3.05 -5.34 -14.35
CA VAL A 102 2.61 -6.71 -14.05
C VAL A 102 3.46 -7.37 -12.95
N ASN A 103 2.77 -8.10 -12.09
CA ASN A 103 3.37 -9.07 -11.16
C ASN A 103 2.74 -10.45 -11.42
N VAL A 104 3.53 -11.36 -11.92
CA VAL A 104 3.14 -12.77 -12.03
C VAL A 104 3.72 -13.51 -10.83
N MET A 105 2.83 -14.01 -9.96
CA MET A 105 3.23 -14.69 -8.72
C MET A 105 4.14 -15.88 -9.05
N ASP A 106 5.22 -16.01 -8.28
CA ASP A 106 6.23 -17.06 -8.39
C ASP A 106 6.96 -17.12 -9.76
N ASP A 107 6.95 -16.01 -10.51
CA ASP A 107 7.59 -15.92 -11.83
C ASP A 107 8.32 -14.56 -12.01
N VAL A 108 9.44 -14.41 -11.32
CA VAL A 108 10.22 -13.14 -11.31
C VAL A 108 10.58 -12.62 -12.70
N PRO A 109 10.96 -13.44 -13.70
CA PRO A 109 11.23 -12.96 -15.06
C PRO A 109 10.06 -12.26 -15.74
N ASN A 110 8.83 -12.62 -15.36
CA ASN A 110 7.61 -12.04 -15.89
C ASN A 110 7.01 -10.93 -14.99
N CYS A 111 7.81 -10.36 -14.06
CA CYS A 111 7.38 -9.28 -13.20
C CYS A 111 8.07 -7.95 -13.51
N ASP A 112 7.31 -6.85 -13.48
CA ASP A 112 7.82 -5.48 -13.51
C ASP A 112 7.99 -4.92 -12.10
N PHE A 113 7.24 -5.45 -11.12
CA PHE A 113 7.31 -5.09 -9.72
C PHE A 113 7.13 -6.30 -8.80
N ALA A 114 7.55 -6.16 -7.56
CA ALA A 114 7.26 -7.13 -6.50
C ALA A 114 6.35 -6.49 -5.45
N ALA A 115 5.37 -7.24 -4.95
CA ALA A 115 4.59 -6.85 -3.80
C ALA A 115 5.39 -7.14 -2.53
N PRO A 116 5.80 -6.13 -1.74
CA PRO A 116 6.54 -6.34 -0.51
C PRO A 116 5.65 -6.89 0.61
N ALA A 117 6.26 -7.35 1.70
CA ALA A 117 5.55 -7.58 2.95
C ALA A 117 5.23 -6.22 3.59
N ILE A 118 3.98 -5.98 3.99
CA ILE A 118 3.49 -4.65 4.39
C ILE A 118 2.93 -4.67 5.81
N VAL A 119 3.31 -3.66 6.61
CA VAL A 119 2.57 -3.21 7.80
C VAL A 119 1.86 -1.92 7.43
N ARG A 120 0.55 -1.87 7.67
CA ARG A 120 -0.26 -0.67 7.43
C ARG A 120 -0.97 -0.24 8.71
N ARG A 121 -0.93 1.08 8.99
CA ARG A 121 -1.65 1.75 10.09
C ARG A 121 -2.20 3.07 9.56
N GLY A 122 -3.44 3.03 9.05
CA GLY A 122 -3.96 4.17 8.29
C GLY A 122 -3.05 4.51 7.11
N ASP A 123 -2.59 5.75 7.04
CA ASP A 123 -1.68 6.25 6.00
C ASP A 123 -0.21 5.86 6.20
N LEU A 124 0.16 5.34 7.39
CA LEU A 124 1.49 4.78 7.56
C LEU A 124 1.62 3.45 6.81
N VAL A 125 2.57 3.37 5.92
CA VAL A 125 2.93 2.15 5.20
C VAL A 125 4.41 1.84 5.43
N VAL A 126 4.69 0.68 6.03
CA VAL A 126 6.05 0.15 6.16
C VAL A 126 6.17 -1.08 5.28
N ALA A 127 7.02 -1.02 4.27
CA ALA A 127 7.20 -2.07 3.28
C ALA A 127 8.57 -2.76 3.43
N VAL A 128 8.57 -4.09 3.45
CA VAL A 128 9.79 -4.90 3.55
C VAL A 128 9.98 -5.70 2.27
N GLY A 129 11.03 -5.39 1.53
CA GLY A 129 11.43 -6.09 0.33
C GLY A 129 12.81 -6.74 0.48
N THR A 130 12.96 -7.96 0.00
CA THR A 130 14.24 -8.70 0.00
C THR A 130 14.74 -9.01 -1.41
N GLY A 131 14.21 -8.30 -2.43
CA GLY A 131 14.49 -8.55 -3.85
C GLY A 131 14.06 -9.95 -4.31
N GLY A 132 13.03 -10.54 -3.68
CA GLY A 132 12.54 -11.90 -3.96
C GLY A 132 13.43 -13.02 -3.38
N ARG A 133 14.53 -12.69 -2.69
CA ARG A 133 15.54 -13.67 -2.25
C ARG A 133 15.23 -14.36 -0.93
N ALA A 134 14.47 -13.72 -0.04
CA ALA A 134 14.21 -14.22 1.31
C ALA A 134 12.77 -13.89 1.78
N PRO A 135 11.74 -14.54 1.22
CA PRO A 135 10.34 -14.25 1.60
C PRO A 135 10.05 -14.49 3.09
N ALA A 136 10.63 -15.55 3.66
CA ALA A 136 10.47 -15.87 5.08
C ALA A 136 11.05 -14.77 5.99
N LEU A 137 12.21 -14.20 5.61
CA LEU A 137 12.80 -13.06 6.34
C LEU A 137 11.90 -11.81 6.24
N ALA A 138 11.39 -11.51 5.04
CA ALA A 138 10.47 -10.38 4.87
C ALA A 138 9.20 -10.55 5.71
N SER A 139 8.64 -11.76 5.78
CA SER A 139 7.49 -12.07 6.63
C SER A 139 7.80 -11.91 8.12
N ARG A 140 8.96 -12.38 8.58
CA ARG A 140 9.40 -12.23 9.98
C ARG A 140 9.57 -10.76 10.35
N LEU A 141 10.29 -9.98 9.52
CA LEU A 141 10.47 -8.55 9.74
C LEU A 141 9.14 -7.79 9.74
N ARG A 142 8.20 -8.16 8.86
CA ARG A 142 6.85 -7.59 8.88
C ARG A 142 6.15 -7.81 10.22
N ALA A 143 6.29 -9.00 10.82
CA ALA A 143 5.69 -9.30 12.12
C ALA A 143 6.30 -8.42 13.22
N GLU A 144 7.63 -8.34 13.30
CA GLU A 144 8.34 -7.51 14.28
C GLU A 144 8.02 -6.01 14.12
N LEU A 145 7.98 -5.51 12.89
CA LEU A 145 7.57 -4.14 12.60
C LEU A 145 6.09 -3.89 12.92
N GLY A 146 5.23 -4.92 12.76
CA GLY A 146 3.83 -4.85 13.14
C GLY A 146 3.60 -4.72 14.65
N GLU A 147 4.50 -5.29 15.46
CA GLU A 147 4.55 -5.11 16.92
C GLU A 147 5.07 -3.71 17.30
N ARG A 148 6.13 -3.24 16.59
CA ARG A 148 6.71 -1.91 16.84
C ARG A 148 5.77 -0.77 16.45
N PHE A 149 5.06 -0.90 15.34
CA PHE A 149 4.07 0.06 14.87
C PHE A 149 2.66 -0.47 15.18
N GLY A 150 2.17 -0.22 16.40
CA GLY A 150 0.87 -0.65 16.88
C GLY A 150 -0.30 0.13 16.25
N PRO A 151 -1.55 -0.18 16.63
CA PRO A 151 -2.74 0.49 16.08
C PRO A 151 -2.79 1.99 16.37
N GLU A 152 -2.17 2.48 17.43
CA GLU A 152 -2.05 3.89 17.81
C GLU A 152 -1.38 4.75 16.73
N TRP A 153 -0.57 4.15 15.87
CA TRP A 153 0.11 4.85 14.78
C TRP A 153 -0.85 5.38 13.72
N THR A 154 -2.06 4.83 13.61
CA THR A 154 -3.10 5.40 12.74
C THR A 154 -3.47 6.81 13.22
N GLU A 155 -3.80 6.96 14.49
CA GLU A 155 -4.16 8.25 15.08
C GLU A 155 -2.95 9.21 15.12
N LEU A 156 -1.76 8.69 15.43
CA LEU A 156 -0.54 9.50 15.48
C LEU A 156 -0.20 10.14 14.13
N VAL A 157 -0.31 9.41 13.04
CA VAL A 157 -0.05 9.95 11.69
C VAL A 157 -1.08 11.01 11.31
N ASP A 158 -2.35 10.77 11.58
CA ASP A 158 -3.43 11.74 11.35
C ASP A 158 -3.21 13.02 12.15
N LEU A 159 -2.87 12.88 13.43
CA LEU A 159 -2.56 13.99 14.33
C LEU A 159 -1.40 14.84 13.80
N VAL A 160 -0.29 14.21 13.46
CA VAL A 160 0.90 14.89 12.90
C VAL A 160 0.54 15.61 11.60
N GLY A 161 -0.27 14.98 10.74
CA GLY A 161 -0.79 15.58 9.51
C GLY A 161 -1.64 16.83 9.77
N ARG A 162 -2.57 16.77 10.72
CA ARG A 162 -3.39 17.95 11.12
C ARG A 162 -2.53 19.08 11.66
N VAL A 163 -1.60 18.80 12.56
CA VAL A 163 -0.67 19.80 13.12
C VAL A 163 0.18 20.42 12.02
N ARG A 164 0.69 19.60 11.08
CA ARG A 164 1.46 20.11 9.93
C ARG A 164 0.66 21.10 9.10
N THR A 165 -0.58 20.77 8.76
CA THR A 165 -1.45 21.65 7.98
C THR A 165 -1.72 22.96 8.72
N ALA A 166 -2.01 22.90 10.02
CA ALA A 166 -2.30 24.08 10.84
C ALA A 166 -1.08 25.00 11.05
N THR A 167 0.13 24.44 11.11
CA THR A 167 1.36 25.22 11.37
C THR A 167 2.06 25.72 10.10
N LEU A 168 1.73 25.19 8.94
CA LEU A 168 2.35 25.53 7.66
C LEU A 168 2.33 27.02 7.34
N PRO A 169 1.23 27.80 7.54
CA PRO A 169 1.20 29.23 7.28
C PRO A 169 2.14 30.05 8.16
N HIS A 170 2.43 29.55 9.38
CA HIS A 170 3.29 30.23 10.35
C HIS A 170 4.79 29.93 10.16
N LEU A 171 5.11 28.91 9.35
CA LEU A 171 6.46 28.43 9.10
C LEU A 171 6.77 28.39 7.58
N PRO A 172 6.80 29.55 6.91
CA PRO A 172 6.94 29.61 5.45
C PRO A 172 8.33 29.18 4.97
N ASP A 173 9.37 29.45 5.75
CA ASP A 173 10.73 29.05 5.39
C ASP A 173 10.93 27.54 5.50
N PHE A 174 11.44 26.91 4.45
CA PHE A 174 11.58 25.46 4.37
C PHE A 174 12.64 24.92 5.34
N GLU A 175 13.78 25.60 5.46
CA GLU A 175 14.89 25.11 6.29
C GLU A 175 14.55 25.24 7.77
N ASP A 176 13.98 26.39 8.18
CA ASP A 176 13.51 26.60 9.54
C ASP A 176 12.41 25.59 9.91
N ARG A 177 11.41 25.42 9.06
CA ARG A 177 10.36 24.44 9.25
C ARG A 177 10.91 23.02 9.40
N SER A 178 11.83 22.60 8.53
CA SER A 178 12.45 21.28 8.59
C SER A 178 13.24 21.06 9.88
N ARG A 179 13.95 22.07 10.36
CA ARG A 179 14.69 22.03 11.62
C ARG A 179 13.74 21.88 12.82
N ARG A 180 12.68 22.71 12.87
CA ARG A 180 11.67 22.69 13.93
C ARG A 180 10.94 21.35 14.00
N TRP A 181 10.52 20.80 12.87
CA TRP A 181 9.87 19.49 12.82
C TRP A 181 10.76 18.38 13.39
N ARG A 182 12.05 18.36 13.04
CA ARG A 182 12.99 17.36 13.57
C ARG A 182 13.18 17.49 15.09
N ALA A 183 13.18 18.70 15.62
CA ALA A 183 13.33 18.95 17.05
C ALA A 183 12.04 18.67 17.85
N ALA A 184 10.87 18.94 17.27
CA ALA A 184 9.58 18.82 17.94
C ALA A 184 9.02 17.39 17.99
N LEU A 185 9.41 16.52 17.05
CA LEU A 185 8.93 15.14 16.93
C LEU A 185 9.58 14.21 17.97
N ASP A 186 9.10 14.28 19.20
CA ASP A 186 9.38 13.29 20.24
C ASP A 186 8.38 12.12 20.06
N LEU A 187 8.81 11.10 19.33
CA LEU A 187 7.92 9.97 18.99
C LEU A 187 7.55 9.15 20.21
N GLU A 188 8.41 9.03 21.22
CA GLU A 188 8.12 8.25 22.42
C GLU A 188 7.02 8.91 23.26
N GLU A 189 7.11 10.22 23.46
CA GLU A 189 6.08 10.98 24.16
C GLU A 189 4.76 10.99 23.41
N LEU A 190 4.78 11.32 22.10
CA LEU A 190 3.56 11.43 21.30
C LEU A 190 2.83 10.09 21.19
N GLU A 191 3.56 9.00 20.96
CA GLU A 191 3.03 7.64 20.93
C GLU A 191 2.43 7.26 22.29
N GLY A 192 3.10 7.59 23.39
CA GLY A 192 2.62 7.34 24.74
C GLY A 192 1.32 8.09 25.07
N LEU A 193 1.20 9.35 24.65
CA LEU A 193 -0.02 10.15 24.83
C LEU A 193 -1.18 9.58 24.00
N VAL A 194 -0.94 9.20 22.75
CA VAL A 194 -1.97 8.59 21.89
C VAL A 194 -2.45 7.26 22.48
N ARG A 195 -1.56 6.40 22.96
CA ARG A 195 -1.94 5.16 23.65
C ARG A 195 -2.78 5.39 24.90
N ALA A 196 -2.55 6.50 25.58
CA ALA A 196 -3.35 6.91 26.76
C ALA A 196 -4.68 7.58 26.39
N GLY A 197 -5.07 7.66 25.11
CA GLY A 197 -6.27 8.34 24.64
C GLY A 197 -6.17 9.88 24.74
N GLN A 198 -4.97 10.43 24.80
CA GLN A 198 -4.70 11.87 24.95
C GLN A 198 -4.21 12.52 23.64
N GLY A 199 -4.79 12.14 22.51
CA GLY A 199 -4.38 12.61 21.19
C GLY A 199 -4.43 14.14 21.05
N GLU A 200 -5.44 14.81 21.61
CA GLU A 200 -5.51 16.28 21.56
C GLU A 200 -4.40 16.96 22.38
N LEU A 201 -3.99 16.37 23.49
CA LEU A 201 -2.82 16.85 24.25
C LEU A 201 -1.52 16.67 23.46
N ALA A 202 -1.38 15.53 22.79
CA ALA A 202 -0.23 15.27 21.90
C ALA A 202 -0.17 16.31 20.76
N ALA A 203 -1.31 16.61 20.13
CA ALA A 203 -1.40 17.63 19.08
C ALA A 203 -1.03 19.03 19.58
N ALA A 204 -1.55 19.41 20.76
CA ALA A 204 -1.24 20.70 21.38
C ALA A 204 0.27 20.83 21.68
N ARG A 205 0.87 19.83 22.32
CA ARG A 205 2.31 19.85 22.64
C ARG A 205 3.18 19.94 21.38
N LEU A 206 2.87 19.15 20.36
CA LEU A 206 3.59 19.19 19.10
C LEU A 206 3.50 20.56 18.44
N ARG A 207 2.28 21.16 18.39
CA ARG A 207 2.07 22.48 17.84
C ARG A 207 2.83 23.55 18.61
N ASP A 208 2.77 23.54 19.95
CA ASP A 208 3.41 24.53 20.79
C ASP A 208 4.94 24.51 20.63
N ARG A 209 5.56 23.33 20.54
CA ARG A 209 6.99 23.20 20.23
C ARG A 209 7.36 23.73 18.84
N LEU A 210 6.51 23.49 17.84
CA LEU A 210 6.74 23.97 16.48
C LEU A 210 6.69 25.50 16.38
N LEU A 211 5.77 26.12 17.13
CA LEU A 211 5.54 27.57 17.09
C LEU A 211 6.27 28.34 18.18
N GLU A 212 7.09 27.69 18.99
CA GLU A 212 7.88 28.36 20.03
C GLU A 212 8.76 29.46 19.42
N GLY A 213 8.58 30.72 19.92
CA GLY A 213 9.31 31.88 19.43
C GLY A 213 8.89 32.40 18.05
N VAL A 214 7.79 31.90 17.47
CA VAL A 214 7.19 32.44 16.24
C VAL A 214 6.29 33.62 16.62
N PRO A 215 6.45 34.82 16.02
CA PRO A 215 5.51 35.93 16.22
C PRO A 215 4.09 35.56 15.76
N SER A 216 3.11 36.04 16.51
CA SER A 216 1.67 35.86 16.20
C SER A 216 1.26 36.55 14.91
#